data_358073e3b3c2d654eae57b3e63837389
#
_entry.id   358073e3b3c2d654eae57b3e63837389
#
_cell.length_a   1.000
_cell.length_b   1.000
_cell.length_c   1.000
_cell.angle_alpha   90.00
_cell.angle_beta   90.00
_cell.angle_gamma   90.00
#
_symmetry.space_group_name_H-M   'P 1'
#
loop_
_entity.id
_entity.type
_entity.pdbx_description
1 polymer ?
#
loop_
_entity_poly.entity_id
_entity_poly.type
_entity_poly.pdbx_seq_one_letter_code
_entity_poly.pdbx_strand_id
1 'polypeptide(L)'
;LKGRPATIRFLDPPLHEFVPHDEAGQQEMAQAMGVPVEKIKAKVASLHEFNPMLGHRGCRLGITYPEITAMQARAVIEAAYAVRGAKPEIMIPLVGNVKELAHQKRIVEEVYDEIAKQMRRRLPYLKIGTMIEVPRGAVTADEVAAEAEFFSFGTNDLTQMGCGFSRDDTGRILKQYVELGIYDYDPFQTLDRSGVGELVRIAVQKGRAARKDLKLGICGEHGGDPSSIEFCHQVGLNYVSCSPYRVPVARLAAAQAAIRNAKAKPKAKPKAARKAPAKPRTKRRR
;
A
#
# COMPACT_ATOMS: atom_id res chain seq x y z
N LEU A 1 -17.42 8.85 5.26
CA LEU A 1 -16.19 9.31 4.59
C LEU A 1 -16.39 10.58 3.72
N LYS A 2 -17.63 11.08 3.60
CA LYS A 2 -17.96 12.32 2.87
C LYS A 2 -17.32 12.39 1.46
N GLY A 3 -17.51 11.31 0.66
CA GLY A 3 -17.01 11.22 -0.70
C GLY A 3 -15.53 10.84 -0.87
N ARG A 4 -14.83 10.53 0.22
CA ARG A 4 -13.47 9.98 0.18
C ARG A 4 -13.50 8.48 -0.05
N PRO A 5 -12.45 7.90 -0.66
CA PRO A 5 -12.36 6.45 -0.86
C PRO A 5 -12.15 5.70 0.46
N ALA A 6 -12.58 4.44 0.45
CA ALA A 6 -12.23 3.43 1.45
C ALA A 6 -11.33 2.39 0.79
N THR A 7 -10.11 2.30 1.26
CA THR A 7 -9.15 1.30 0.78
C THR A 7 -9.22 0.07 1.66
N ILE A 8 -9.50 -1.07 1.07
CA ILE A 8 -9.61 -2.38 1.72
C ILE A 8 -8.45 -3.24 1.21
N ARG A 9 -7.53 -3.59 2.12
CA ARG A 9 -6.48 -4.55 1.83
C ARG A 9 -7.04 -5.96 1.92
N PHE A 10 -6.75 -6.79 0.94
CA PHE A 10 -7.07 -8.20 1.01
C PHE A 10 -6.23 -8.92 2.05
N LEU A 11 -6.65 -10.13 2.39
CA LEU A 11 -6.02 -10.97 3.42
C LEU A 11 -4.51 -11.04 3.18
N ASP A 12 -3.75 -10.71 4.22
CA ASP A 12 -2.30 -10.66 4.17
C ASP A 12 -1.63 -11.73 5.05
N PRO A 13 -2.08 -12.00 6.31
CA PRO A 13 -1.44 -13.00 7.14
C PRO A 13 -1.56 -14.42 6.55
N PRO A 14 -0.59 -15.31 6.85
CA PRO A 14 -0.64 -16.70 6.42
C PRO A 14 -1.76 -17.48 7.12
N LEU A 15 -2.23 -18.54 6.50
CA LEU A 15 -3.39 -19.31 6.99
C LEU A 15 -3.16 -19.93 8.38
N HIS A 16 -1.94 -20.25 8.75
CA HIS A 16 -1.68 -20.82 10.07
C HIS A 16 -2.05 -19.89 11.24
N GLU A 17 -2.10 -18.57 11.02
CA GLU A 17 -2.53 -17.62 12.06
C GLU A 17 -4.04 -17.71 12.37
N PHE A 18 -4.82 -18.30 11.47
CA PHE A 18 -6.28 -18.42 11.60
C PHE A 18 -6.75 -19.79 12.10
N VAL A 19 -5.83 -20.71 12.34
CA VAL A 19 -6.17 -22.05 12.82
C VAL A 19 -5.82 -22.22 14.30
N PRO A 20 -6.56 -23.05 15.06
CA PRO A 20 -6.27 -23.26 16.48
C PRO A 20 -4.98 -24.03 16.65
N HIS A 21 -4.10 -23.53 17.54
CA HIS A 21 -2.81 -24.16 17.83
C HIS A 21 -2.87 -25.10 19.04
N ASP A 22 -3.89 -24.98 19.89
CA ASP A 22 -4.12 -25.82 21.05
C ASP A 22 -5.12 -26.96 20.74
N GLU A 23 -5.07 -28.00 21.55
CA GLU A 23 -5.87 -29.20 21.33
C GLU A 23 -7.37 -28.96 21.54
N ALA A 24 -7.72 -28.10 22.48
CA ALA A 24 -9.12 -27.78 22.79
C ALA A 24 -9.78 -27.05 21.61
N GLY A 25 -9.11 -26.03 21.06
CA GLY A 25 -9.59 -25.31 19.88
C GLY A 25 -9.67 -26.18 18.64
N GLN A 26 -8.74 -27.14 18.47
CA GLN A 26 -8.81 -28.12 17.37
C GLN A 26 -9.99 -29.05 17.50
N GLN A 27 -10.33 -29.48 18.71
CA GLN A 27 -11.53 -30.29 18.98
C GLN A 27 -12.82 -29.49 18.74
N GLU A 28 -12.87 -28.25 19.20
CA GLU A 28 -14.03 -27.36 18.97
C GLU A 28 -14.26 -27.14 17.47
N MET A 29 -13.20 -26.84 16.73
CA MET A 29 -13.26 -26.69 15.27
C MET A 29 -13.73 -27.97 14.58
N ALA A 30 -13.23 -29.14 15.01
CA ALA A 30 -13.64 -30.43 14.48
C ALA A 30 -15.13 -30.67 14.68
N GLN A 31 -15.66 -30.37 15.88
CA GLN A 31 -17.10 -30.46 16.17
C GLN A 31 -17.90 -29.49 15.29
N ALA A 32 -17.49 -28.23 15.20
CA ALA A 32 -18.19 -27.20 14.41
C ALA A 32 -18.24 -27.57 12.91
N MET A 33 -17.19 -28.21 12.40
CA MET A 33 -17.10 -28.62 10.99
C MET A 33 -17.66 -30.03 10.74
N GLY A 34 -18.00 -30.81 11.75
CA GLY A 34 -18.48 -32.18 11.61
C GLY A 34 -17.43 -33.13 11.02
N VAL A 35 -16.15 -32.93 11.35
CA VAL A 35 -15.03 -33.74 10.84
C VAL A 35 -14.23 -34.36 12.00
N PRO A 36 -13.48 -35.46 11.78
CA PRO A 36 -12.58 -36.00 12.78
C PRO A 36 -11.48 -34.99 13.17
N VAL A 37 -11.12 -34.95 14.46
CA VAL A 37 -10.08 -34.02 14.97
C VAL A 37 -8.72 -34.28 14.33
N GLU A 38 -8.40 -35.51 13.96
CA GLU A 38 -7.19 -35.87 13.25
C GLU A 38 -7.05 -35.15 11.92
N LYS A 39 -8.18 -34.94 11.23
CA LYS A 39 -8.20 -34.16 9.98
C LYS A 39 -7.83 -32.70 10.22
N ILE A 40 -8.31 -32.10 11.32
CA ILE A 40 -7.94 -30.74 11.73
C ILE A 40 -6.46 -30.69 12.10
N LYS A 41 -5.98 -31.61 12.96
CA LYS A 41 -4.57 -31.71 13.36
C LYS A 41 -3.64 -31.83 12.14
N ALA A 42 -3.96 -32.72 11.20
CA ALA A 42 -3.19 -32.89 9.97
C ALA A 42 -3.17 -31.61 9.12
N LYS A 43 -4.33 -30.90 9.02
CA LYS A 43 -4.40 -29.65 8.26
C LYS A 43 -3.58 -28.55 8.92
N VAL A 44 -3.67 -28.37 10.23
CA VAL A 44 -2.87 -27.41 11.00
C VAL A 44 -1.38 -27.67 10.82
N ALA A 45 -0.95 -28.93 10.95
CA ALA A 45 0.44 -29.32 10.72
C ALA A 45 0.92 -29.01 9.29
N SER A 46 0.06 -29.20 8.29
CA SER A 46 0.38 -28.92 6.88
C SER A 46 0.50 -27.43 6.55
N LEU A 47 -0.06 -26.56 7.39
CA LEU A 47 0.00 -25.11 7.23
C LEU A 47 1.17 -24.46 7.98
N HIS A 48 1.91 -25.25 8.76
CA HIS A 48 3.07 -24.76 9.50
C HIS A 48 4.19 -24.35 8.55
N GLU A 49 4.70 -23.14 8.71
CA GLU A 49 5.81 -22.59 7.93
C GLU A 49 6.98 -22.21 8.85
N PHE A 50 8.22 -22.47 8.42
CA PHE A 50 9.42 -22.07 9.16
C PHE A 50 9.64 -20.56 9.13
N ASN A 51 9.27 -19.90 8.03
CA ASN A 51 9.33 -18.46 7.88
C ASN A 51 8.02 -17.93 7.28
N PRO A 52 6.99 -17.76 8.09
CA PRO A 52 5.67 -17.33 7.62
C PRO A 52 5.64 -15.94 7.00
N MET A 53 6.57 -15.05 7.43
CA MET A 53 6.64 -13.68 6.90
C MET A 53 7.04 -13.64 5.42
N LEU A 54 7.84 -14.59 4.96
CA LEU A 54 8.26 -14.76 3.56
C LEU A 54 7.53 -15.90 2.86
N GLY A 55 6.56 -16.53 3.53
CA GLY A 55 5.89 -17.75 3.12
C GLY A 55 4.61 -17.54 2.32
N HIS A 56 3.65 -18.40 2.59
CA HIS A 56 2.37 -18.50 1.88
C HIS A 56 1.32 -17.53 2.43
N ARG A 57 1.44 -16.28 2.08
CA ARG A 57 0.59 -15.17 2.52
C ARG A 57 0.29 -14.18 1.39
N GLY A 58 -0.59 -13.22 1.63
CA GLY A 58 -0.88 -12.13 0.70
C GLY A 58 -1.35 -12.60 -0.66
N CYS A 59 -0.84 -12.00 -1.73
CA CYS A 59 -1.21 -12.38 -3.10
C CYS A 59 -0.83 -13.84 -3.44
N ARG A 60 0.21 -14.41 -2.80
CA ARG A 60 0.59 -15.81 -3.00
C ARG A 60 -0.51 -16.75 -2.57
N LEU A 61 -1.14 -16.46 -1.43
CA LEU A 61 -2.31 -17.19 -0.94
C LEU A 61 -3.49 -17.06 -1.91
N GLY A 62 -3.78 -15.83 -2.37
CA GLY A 62 -4.86 -15.58 -3.33
C GLY A 62 -4.62 -16.19 -4.72
N ILE A 63 -3.36 -16.49 -5.09
CA ILE A 63 -3.03 -17.21 -6.33
C ILE A 63 -3.31 -18.70 -6.19
N THR A 64 -2.93 -19.31 -5.07
CA THR A 64 -3.08 -20.76 -4.84
C THR A 64 -4.49 -21.15 -4.39
N TYR A 65 -5.23 -20.20 -3.79
CA TYR A 65 -6.63 -20.33 -3.38
C TYR A 65 -7.45 -19.16 -3.93
N PRO A 66 -7.72 -19.12 -5.25
CA PRO A 66 -8.37 -17.99 -5.91
C PRO A 66 -9.79 -17.71 -5.39
N GLU A 67 -10.45 -18.71 -4.81
CA GLU A 67 -11.75 -18.58 -4.15
C GLU A 67 -11.71 -17.61 -2.95
N ILE A 68 -10.58 -17.50 -2.25
CA ILE A 68 -10.40 -16.53 -1.15
C ILE A 68 -10.42 -15.10 -1.71
N THR A 69 -9.72 -14.87 -2.83
CA THR A 69 -9.73 -13.57 -3.52
C THR A 69 -11.13 -13.24 -4.03
N ALA A 70 -11.81 -14.18 -4.66
CA ALA A 70 -13.16 -14.00 -5.19
C ALA A 70 -14.17 -13.68 -4.07
N MET A 71 -14.11 -14.37 -2.94
CA MET A 71 -14.97 -14.12 -1.78
C MET A 71 -14.76 -12.72 -1.20
N GLN A 72 -13.51 -12.29 -1.01
CA GLN A 72 -13.20 -10.95 -0.51
C GLN A 72 -13.62 -9.86 -1.50
N ALA A 73 -13.37 -10.05 -2.80
CA ALA A 73 -13.82 -9.15 -3.86
C ALA A 73 -15.34 -8.99 -3.82
N ARG A 74 -16.08 -10.10 -3.74
CA ARG A 74 -17.54 -10.12 -3.65
C ARG A 74 -18.03 -9.32 -2.44
N ALA A 75 -17.48 -9.56 -1.26
CA ALA A 75 -17.87 -8.86 -0.04
C ALA A 75 -17.69 -7.33 -0.15
N VAL A 76 -16.54 -6.88 -0.69
CA VAL A 76 -16.26 -5.44 -0.87
C VAL A 76 -17.19 -4.82 -1.92
N ILE A 77 -17.42 -5.50 -3.05
CA ILE A 77 -18.22 -4.99 -4.16
C ILE A 77 -19.70 -4.93 -3.77
N GLU A 78 -20.26 -5.99 -3.16
CA GLU A 78 -21.65 -6.01 -2.69
C GLU A 78 -21.90 -4.92 -1.63
N ALA A 79 -20.99 -4.75 -0.66
CA ALA A 79 -21.06 -3.66 0.30
C ALA A 79 -21.06 -2.28 -0.36
N ALA A 80 -20.26 -2.10 -1.41
CA ALA A 80 -20.23 -0.85 -2.16
C ALA A 80 -21.52 -0.58 -2.94
N TYR A 81 -22.21 -1.60 -3.41
CA TYR A 81 -23.55 -1.45 -4.00
C TYR A 81 -24.61 -1.09 -2.96
N ALA A 82 -24.49 -1.60 -1.74
CA ALA A 82 -25.42 -1.31 -0.64
C ALA A 82 -25.26 0.13 -0.09
N VAL A 83 -24.08 0.74 -0.21
CA VAL A 83 -23.79 2.07 0.34
C VAL A 83 -23.74 3.13 -0.75
N ARG A 84 -24.73 4.04 -0.77
CA ARG A 84 -24.78 5.12 -1.76
C ARG A 84 -23.54 6.01 -1.71
N GLY A 85 -22.87 6.16 -2.85
CA GLY A 85 -21.69 7.02 -2.99
C GLY A 85 -20.40 6.41 -2.44
N ALA A 86 -20.40 5.11 -2.13
CA ALA A 86 -19.18 4.40 -1.77
C ALA A 86 -18.14 4.48 -2.89
N LYS A 87 -16.87 4.60 -2.48
CA LYS A 87 -15.70 4.63 -3.38
C LYS A 87 -14.70 3.58 -2.90
N PRO A 88 -14.93 2.29 -3.20
CA PRO A 88 -14.02 1.23 -2.78
C PRO A 88 -12.71 1.27 -3.56
N GLU A 89 -11.62 1.03 -2.85
CA GLU A 89 -10.30 0.75 -3.41
C GLU A 89 -9.84 -0.61 -2.86
N ILE A 90 -9.59 -1.57 -3.75
CA ILE A 90 -9.09 -2.89 -3.39
C ILE A 90 -7.58 -2.89 -3.50
N MET A 91 -6.90 -3.31 -2.44
CA MET A 91 -5.45 -3.31 -2.33
C MET A 91 -4.92 -4.74 -2.18
N ILE A 92 -4.14 -5.19 -3.18
CA ILE A 92 -3.52 -6.51 -3.19
C ILE A 92 -2.17 -6.44 -2.47
N PRO A 93 -1.97 -7.20 -1.37
CA PRO A 93 -0.72 -7.18 -0.61
C PRO A 93 0.37 -8.07 -1.22
N LEU A 94 1.62 -7.82 -0.87
CA LEU A 94 2.80 -8.67 -1.08
C LEU A 94 3.15 -8.94 -2.55
N VAL A 95 2.82 -8.02 -3.44
CA VAL A 95 3.12 -8.14 -4.88
C VAL A 95 4.61 -7.89 -5.14
N GLY A 96 5.29 -8.88 -5.69
CA GLY A 96 6.68 -8.78 -6.14
C GLY A 96 6.83 -8.84 -7.67
N ASN A 97 5.81 -9.28 -8.39
CA ASN A 97 5.80 -9.41 -9.84
C ASN A 97 4.48 -8.89 -10.43
N VAL A 98 4.55 -8.19 -11.55
CA VAL A 98 3.35 -7.66 -12.22
C VAL A 98 2.33 -8.75 -12.56
N LYS A 99 2.77 -9.95 -12.88
CA LYS A 99 1.88 -11.09 -13.20
C LYS A 99 1.07 -11.56 -11.99
N GLU A 100 1.59 -11.41 -10.77
CA GLU A 100 0.82 -11.68 -9.53
C GLU A 100 -0.34 -10.71 -9.42
N LEU A 101 -0.08 -9.42 -9.63
CA LEU A 101 -1.14 -8.39 -9.60
C LEU A 101 -2.16 -8.61 -10.71
N ALA A 102 -1.72 -8.85 -11.94
CA ALA A 102 -2.61 -9.11 -13.09
C ALA A 102 -3.52 -10.34 -12.84
N HIS A 103 -2.97 -11.41 -12.24
CA HIS A 103 -3.75 -12.58 -11.86
C HIS A 103 -4.85 -12.24 -10.84
N GLN A 104 -4.51 -11.53 -9.78
CA GLN A 104 -5.46 -11.15 -8.73
C GLN A 104 -6.51 -10.15 -9.24
N LYS A 105 -6.08 -9.18 -10.03
CA LYS A 105 -6.94 -8.17 -10.65
C LYS A 105 -8.00 -8.81 -11.54
N ARG A 106 -7.62 -9.80 -12.36
CA ARG A 106 -8.56 -10.53 -13.21
C ARG A 106 -9.69 -11.18 -12.40
N ILE A 107 -9.37 -11.83 -11.27
CA ILE A 107 -10.39 -12.44 -10.40
C ILE A 107 -11.34 -11.35 -9.85
N VAL A 108 -10.81 -10.22 -9.42
CA VAL A 108 -11.63 -9.10 -8.92
C VAL A 108 -12.54 -8.56 -10.01
N GLU A 109 -12.03 -8.40 -11.23
CA GLU A 109 -12.78 -7.90 -12.39
C GLU A 109 -13.87 -8.89 -12.82
N GLU A 110 -13.60 -10.19 -12.83
CA GLU A 110 -14.59 -11.24 -13.12
C GLU A 110 -15.76 -11.21 -12.10
N VAL A 111 -15.45 -11.12 -10.81
CA VAL A 111 -16.46 -10.99 -9.75
C VAL A 111 -17.24 -9.68 -9.87
N TYR A 112 -16.55 -8.59 -10.19
CA TYR A 112 -17.20 -7.29 -10.39
C TYR A 112 -18.16 -7.30 -11.57
N ASP A 113 -17.78 -7.90 -12.70
CA ASP A 113 -18.63 -8.00 -13.89
C ASP A 113 -19.87 -8.87 -13.63
N GLU A 114 -19.71 -9.97 -12.89
CA GLU A 114 -20.84 -10.81 -12.47
C GLU A 114 -21.85 -10.00 -11.62
N ILE A 115 -21.39 -9.32 -10.57
CA ILE A 115 -22.27 -8.54 -9.70
C ILE A 115 -22.86 -7.34 -10.44
N ALA A 116 -22.09 -6.63 -11.26
CA ALA A 116 -22.59 -5.51 -12.05
C ALA A 116 -23.72 -5.93 -13.01
N LYS A 117 -23.61 -7.13 -13.59
CA LYS A 117 -24.67 -7.73 -14.43
C LYS A 117 -25.92 -8.05 -13.62
N GLN A 118 -25.78 -8.64 -12.43
CA GLN A 118 -26.90 -8.93 -11.52
C GLN A 118 -27.61 -7.64 -11.08
N MET A 119 -26.83 -6.62 -10.72
CA MET A 119 -27.33 -5.32 -10.27
C MET A 119 -27.80 -4.42 -11.42
N ARG A 120 -27.61 -4.81 -12.68
CA ARG A 120 -27.95 -4.06 -13.90
C ARG A 120 -27.36 -2.64 -13.93
N ARG A 121 -26.25 -2.42 -13.25
CA ARG A 121 -25.51 -1.15 -13.21
C ARG A 121 -24.08 -1.39 -12.81
N ARG A 122 -23.16 -0.49 -13.19
CA ARG A 122 -21.78 -0.48 -12.70
C ARG A 122 -21.60 0.53 -11.56
N LEU A 123 -20.68 0.26 -10.66
CA LEU A 123 -20.26 1.25 -9.66
C LEU A 123 -19.57 2.42 -10.40
N PRO A 124 -19.84 3.67 -9.98
CA PRO A 124 -19.16 4.83 -10.58
C PRO A 124 -17.69 4.92 -10.18
N TYR A 125 -17.26 4.17 -9.18
CA TYR A 125 -15.90 4.15 -8.67
C TYR A 125 -15.56 2.76 -8.10
N LEU A 126 -14.53 2.16 -8.64
CA LEU A 126 -13.82 1.02 -8.07
C LEU A 126 -12.38 1.13 -8.59
N LYS A 127 -11.40 1.07 -7.69
CA LYS A 127 -9.99 1.02 -8.07
C LYS A 127 -9.33 -0.22 -7.52
N ILE A 128 -8.40 -0.77 -8.29
CA ILE A 128 -7.57 -1.90 -7.91
C ILE A 128 -6.12 -1.44 -7.92
N GLY A 129 -5.45 -1.60 -6.78
CA GLY A 129 -4.06 -1.24 -6.61
C GLY A 129 -3.32 -2.26 -5.76
N THR A 130 -2.11 -1.93 -5.40
CA THR A 130 -1.25 -2.87 -4.67
C THR A 130 -0.43 -2.20 -3.58
N MET A 131 0.09 -3.02 -2.67
CA MET A 131 1.18 -2.60 -1.82
C MET A 131 2.51 -2.76 -2.55
N ILE A 132 3.39 -1.77 -2.37
CA ILE A 132 4.82 -1.88 -2.69
C ILE A 132 5.54 -2.11 -1.37
N GLU A 133 5.84 -3.36 -1.11
CA GLU A 133 6.44 -3.81 0.16
C GLU A 133 7.48 -4.91 -0.04
N VAL A 134 7.57 -5.46 -1.26
CA VAL A 134 8.64 -6.35 -1.68
C VAL A 134 9.67 -5.52 -2.45
N PRO A 135 10.99 -5.58 -2.13
CA PRO A 135 12.01 -4.81 -2.83
C PRO A 135 11.98 -5.01 -4.35
N ARG A 136 11.72 -6.23 -4.83
CA ARG A 136 11.54 -6.49 -6.27
C ARG A 136 10.40 -5.65 -6.86
N GLY A 137 9.25 -5.57 -6.19
CA GLY A 137 8.13 -4.73 -6.62
C GLY A 137 8.49 -3.25 -6.68
N ALA A 138 9.35 -2.77 -5.76
CA ALA A 138 9.83 -1.40 -5.77
C ALA A 138 10.73 -1.10 -6.97
N VAL A 139 11.68 -1.98 -7.30
CA VAL A 139 12.61 -1.78 -8.42
C VAL A 139 11.98 -2.03 -9.80
N THR A 140 10.85 -2.73 -9.88
CA THR A 140 10.06 -2.96 -11.10
C THR A 140 8.71 -2.23 -11.07
N ALA A 141 8.63 -1.11 -10.36
CA ALA A 141 7.38 -0.39 -10.15
C ALA A 141 6.75 0.20 -11.42
N ASP A 142 7.53 0.41 -12.46
CA ASP A 142 7.06 0.75 -13.81
C ASP A 142 6.18 -0.36 -14.42
N GLU A 143 6.62 -1.61 -14.32
CA GLU A 143 5.84 -2.77 -14.77
C GLU A 143 4.55 -2.91 -13.94
N VAL A 144 4.67 -2.81 -12.60
CA VAL A 144 3.54 -2.93 -11.69
C VAL A 144 2.51 -1.82 -11.90
N ALA A 145 2.95 -0.59 -12.21
CA ALA A 145 2.07 0.55 -12.47
C ALA A 145 1.26 0.42 -13.76
N ALA A 146 1.65 -0.46 -14.68
CA ALA A 146 0.83 -0.77 -15.85
C ALA A 146 -0.53 -1.38 -15.46
N GLU A 147 -0.54 -2.19 -14.41
CA GLU A 147 -1.73 -2.86 -13.90
C GLU A 147 -2.41 -2.14 -12.72
N ALA A 148 -1.62 -1.50 -11.86
CA ALA A 148 -2.13 -0.85 -10.66
C ALA A 148 -2.67 0.56 -10.93
N GLU A 149 -3.77 0.92 -10.25
CA GLU A 149 -4.32 2.28 -10.26
C GLU A 149 -3.82 3.13 -9.08
N PHE A 150 -3.24 2.49 -8.07
CA PHE A 150 -2.57 3.15 -6.95
C PHE A 150 -1.53 2.24 -6.31
N PHE A 151 -0.57 2.84 -5.62
CA PHE A 151 0.36 2.14 -4.74
C PHE A 151 0.19 2.60 -3.28
N SER A 152 0.36 1.66 -2.37
CA SER A 152 0.57 1.92 -0.94
C SER A 152 1.89 1.29 -0.51
N PHE A 153 2.82 2.08 -0.01
CA PHE A 153 4.08 1.54 0.50
C PHE A 153 3.85 0.85 1.84
N GLY A 154 4.00 -0.47 1.89
CA GLY A 154 3.96 -1.30 3.09
C GLY A 154 5.35 -1.32 3.73
N THR A 155 5.66 -0.25 4.45
CA THR A 155 7.04 -0.02 4.90
C THR A 155 7.50 -0.94 6.03
N ASN A 156 6.61 -1.66 6.71
CA ASN A 156 7.01 -2.70 7.65
C ASN A 156 7.72 -3.85 6.92
N ASP A 157 7.05 -4.44 5.92
CA ASP A 157 7.62 -5.52 5.11
C ASP A 157 8.80 -5.04 4.26
N LEU A 158 8.71 -3.82 3.71
CA LEU A 158 9.80 -3.26 2.92
C LEU A 158 11.06 -3.02 3.77
N THR A 159 10.91 -2.61 5.03
CA THR A 159 12.01 -2.48 6.00
C THR A 159 12.56 -3.85 6.36
N GLN A 160 11.68 -4.80 6.66
CA GLN A 160 12.09 -6.16 7.00
C GLN A 160 12.96 -6.79 5.90
N MET A 161 12.51 -6.72 4.65
CA MET A 161 13.25 -7.28 3.52
C MET A 161 14.42 -6.41 3.07
N GLY A 162 14.32 -5.10 3.18
CA GLY A 162 15.35 -4.15 2.78
C GLY A 162 16.55 -4.11 3.74
N CYS A 163 16.28 -4.23 5.05
CA CYS A 163 17.32 -4.27 6.08
C CYS A 163 17.73 -5.70 6.45
N GLY A 164 16.98 -6.73 6.02
CA GLY A 164 17.26 -8.13 6.36
C GLY A 164 16.97 -8.48 7.82
N PHE A 165 16.01 -7.81 8.45
CA PHE A 165 15.61 -8.06 9.83
C PHE A 165 14.19 -8.63 9.92
N SER A 166 13.99 -9.66 10.75
CA SER A 166 12.66 -10.06 11.17
C SER A 166 12.15 -9.07 12.22
N ARG A 167 10.98 -8.47 11.97
CA ARG A 167 10.37 -7.50 12.89
C ARG A 167 10.12 -8.10 14.28
N ASP A 168 9.73 -9.37 14.32
CA ASP A 168 9.33 -10.05 15.55
C ASP A 168 10.52 -10.54 16.37
N ASP A 169 11.66 -10.82 15.72
CA ASP A 169 12.82 -11.46 16.36
C ASP A 169 13.94 -10.47 16.73
N THR A 170 13.98 -9.30 16.08
CA THR A 170 15.18 -8.42 16.13
C THR A 170 15.15 -7.34 17.21
N GLY A 171 14.14 -7.28 18.06
CA GLY A 171 14.01 -6.20 19.05
C GLY A 171 15.24 -5.99 19.95
N ARG A 172 15.93 -7.07 20.36
CA ARG A 172 17.18 -6.99 21.13
C ARG A 172 18.35 -6.51 20.29
N ILE A 173 18.46 -7.01 19.06
CA ILE A 173 19.56 -6.65 18.14
C ILE A 173 19.45 -5.18 17.76
N LEU A 174 18.28 -4.70 17.39
CA LEU A 174 18.05 -3.31 16.99
C LEU A 174 18.32 -2.34 18.13
N LYS A 175 17.93 -2.70 19.36
CA LYS A 175 18.28 -1.89 20.53
C LYS A 175 19.79 -1.72 20.67
N GLN A 176 20.56 -2.80 20.55
CA GLN A 176 22.01 -2.77 20.62
C GLN A 176 22.63 -1.98 19.45
N TYR A 177 22.06 -2.09 18.25
CA TYR A 177 22.52 -1.33 17.06
C TYR A 177 22.34 0.18 17.26
N VAL A 178 21.24 0.60 17.88
CA VAL A 178 21.02 2.01 18.22
C VAL A 178 21.97 2.47 19.31
N GLU A 179 22.20 1.66 20.37
CA GLU A 179 23.16 1.96 21.43
C GLU A 179 24.62 2.09 20.93
N LEU A 180 24.98 1.32 19.89
CA LEU A 180 26.29 1.36 19.23
C LEU A 180 26.39 2.44 18.14
N GLY A 181 25.30 3.17 17.85
CA GLY A 181 25.28 4.18 16.80
C GLY A 181 25.35 3.61 15.38
N ILE A 182 25.02 2.33 15.17
CA ILE A 182 24.94 1.71 13.82
C ILE A 182 23.70 2.21 13.10
N TYR A 183 22.57 2.32 13.79
CA TYR A 183 21.39 3.05 13.38
C TYR A 183 21.14 4.23 14.33
N ASP A 184 20.69 5.36 13.78
CA ASP A 184 20.28 6.51 14.61
C ASP A 184 18.97 6.22 15.39
N TYR A 185 18.11 5.37 14.81
CA TYR A 185 16.82 4.96 15.39
C TYR A 185 16.45 3.55 14.91
N ASP A 186 15.47 2.96 15.56
CA ASP A 186 14.84 1.72 15.11
C ASP A 186 14.17 1.94 13.72
N PRO A 187 14.63 1.24 12.66
CA PRO A 187 14.13 1.41 11.31
C PRO A 187 12.67 0.97 11.12
N PHE A 188 12.09 0.25 12.08
CA PHE A 188 10.65 -0.07 12.08
C PHE A 188 9.78 1.05 12.68
N GLN A 189 10.36 1.98 13.44
CA GLN A 189 9.65 3.12 14.00
C GLN A 189 9.81 4.39 13.17
N THR A 190 11.02 4.68 12.74
CA THR A 190 11.35 5.81 11.86
C THR A 190 11.99 5.29 10.57
N LEU A 191 11.48 5.74 9.44
CA LEU A 191 11.90 5.24 8.13
C LEU A 191 13.41 5.44 7.91
N ASP A 192 14.12 4.36 7.61
CA ASP A 192 15.47 4.42 7.06
C ASP A 192 15.45 5.10 5.68
N ARG A 193 15.81 6.38 5.67
CA ARG A 193 15.71 7.21 4.46
C ARG A 193 16.76 6.87 3.41
N SER A 194 17.89 6.30 3.81
CA SER A 194 19.02 6.00 2.93
C SER A 194 18.88 4.65 2.22
N GLY A 195 18.30 3.66 2.88
CA GLY A 195 18.07 2.32 2.30
C GLY A 195 16.63 2.15 1.84
N VAL A 196 15.72 1.95 2.79
CA VAL A 196 14.28 1.72 2.48
C VAL A 196 13.65 2.93 1.77
N GLY A 197 14.02 4.14 2.18
CA GLY A 197 13.58 5.38 1.54
C GLY A 197 14.01 5.47 0.07
N GLU A 198 15.18 4.92 -0.28
CA GLU A 198 15.62 4.88 -1.69
C GLU A 198 14.77 3.93 -2.52
N LEU A 199 14.39 2.76 -1.98
CA LEU A 199 13.42 1.88 -2.63
C LEU A 199 12.08 2.59 -2.90
N VAL A 200 11.62 3.38 -1.93
CA VAL A 200 10.41 4.21 -2.11
C VAL A 200 10.60 5.25 -3.21
N ARG A 201 11.75 5.95 -3.27
CA ARG A 201 12.02 6.93 -4.34
C ARG A 201 12.03 6.29 -5.72
N ILE A 202 12.72 5.15 -5.87
CA ILE A 202 12.75 4.39 -7.12
C ILE A 202 11.33 4.03 -7.56
N ALA A 203 10.54 3.49 -6.66
CA ALA A 203 9.17 3.10 -6.98
C ALA A 203 8.26 4.29 -7.34
N VAL A 204 8.40 5.42 -6.65
CA VAL A 204 7.68 6.67 -6.98
C VAL A 204 8.05 7.18 -8.36
N GLN A 205 9.34 7.25 -8.68
CA GLN A 205 9.83 7.73 -9.97
C GLN A 205 9.36 6.84 -11.12
N LYS A 206 9.61 5.54 -11.02
CA LYS A 206 9.23 4.56 -12.04
C LYS A 206 7.72 4.45 -12.20
N GLY A 207 6.99 4.35 -11.10
CA GLY A 207 5.53 4.24 -11.13
C GLY A 207 4.88 5.45 -11.80
N ARG A 208 5.31 6.68 -11.48
CA ARG A 208 4.80 7.90 -12.10
C ARG A 208 5.28 8.12 -13.54
N ALA A 209 6.43 7.59 -13.90
CA ALA A 209 6.87 7.60 -15.29
C ALA A 209 5.96 6.74 -16.18
N ALA A 210 5.55 5.56 -15.67
CA ALA A 210 4.63 4.66 -16.36
C ALA A 210 3.17 5.15 -16.33
N ARG A 211 2.72 5.67 -15.16
CA ARG A 211 1.36 6.18 -14.96
C ARG A 211 1.38 7.55 -14.26
N LYS A 212 1.14 8.61 -14.98
CA LYS A 212 1.23 10.01 -14.48
C LYS A 212 0.25 10.33 -13.36
N ASP A 213 -0.94 9.73 -13.37
CA ASP A 213 -2.02 9.91 -12.40
C ASP A 213 -2.00 8.87 -11.26
N LEU A 214 -0.92 8.08 -11.15
CA LEU A 214 -0.77 7.06 -10.11
C LEU A 214 -0.87 7.68 -8.72
N LYS A 215 -1.89 7.27 -7.97
CA LYS A 215 -2.07 7.65 -6.59
C LYS A 215 -1.08 6.88 -5.71
N LEU A 216 -0.32 7.58 -4.90
CA LEU A 216 0.74 7.01 -4.05
C LEU A 216 0.49 7.34 -2.59
N GLY A 217 0.62 6.35 -1.73
CA GLY A 217 0.51 6.52 -0.29
C GLY A 217 1.42 5.59 0.49
N ILE A 218 1.39 5.72 1.80
CA ILE A 218 2.14 4.88 2.72
C ILE A 218 1.21 4.35 3.80
N CYS A 219 1.47 3.16 4.25
CA CYS A 219 0.84 2.56 5.43
C CYS A 219 1.90 1.92 6.34
N GLY A 220 1.48 1.49 7.50
CA GLY A 220 2.37 0.98 8.54
C GLY A 220 2.74 2.05 9.57
N GLU A 221 3.69 1.72 10.44
CA GLU A 221 4.08 2.59 11.57
C GLU A 221 4.62 3.95 11.12
N HIS A 222 5.36 3.97 10.02
CA HIS A 222 5.96 5.18 9.45
C HIS A 222 4.92 6.22 9.00
N GLY A 223 3.70 5.81 8.67
CA GLY A 223 2.60 6.73 8.36
C GLY A 223 2.16 7.61 9.52
N GLY A 224 2.55 7.27 10.75
CA GLY A 224 2.31 8.04 11.97
C GLY A 224 3.53 8.74 12.54
N ASP A 225 4.72 8.51 11.98
CA ASP A 225 5.98 9.13 12.43
C ASP A 225 6.24 10.47 11.72
N PRO A 226 6.46 11.58 12.48
CA PRO A 226 6.65 12.91 11.89
C PRO A 226 7.80 13.00 10.89
N SER A 227 8.94 12.34 11.16
CA SER A 227 10.11 12.35 10.28
C SER A 227 9.81 11.62 8.97
N SER A 228 9.19 10.45 9.07
CA SER A 228 8.77 9.67 7.90
C SER A 228 7.72 10.38 7.06
N ILE A 229 6.77 11.10 7.68
CA ILE A 229 5.76 11.91 7.00
C ILE A 229 6.41 13.06 6.22
N GLU A 230 7.43 13.71 6.78
CA GLU A 230 8.20 14.73 6.07
C GLU A 230 8.87 14.15 4.80
N PHE A 231 9.47 12.97 4.90
CA PHE A 231 10.01 12.24 3.76
C PHE A 231 8.92 11.93 2.72
N CYS A 232 7.75 11.43 3.14
CA CYS A 232 6.63 11.16 2.25
C CYS A 232 6.19 12.42 1.47
N HIS A 233 6.18 13.57 2.14
CA HIS A 233 5.89 14.86 1.50
C HIS A 233 6.98 15.22 0.47
N GLN A 234 8.25 15.03 0.79
CA GLN A 234 9.38 15.34 -0.10
C GLN A 234 9.37 14.51 -1.38
N VAL A 235 9.06 13.20 -1.29
CA VAL A 235 8.95 12.31 -2.45
C VAL A 235 7.60 12.46 -3.17
N GLY A 236 6.69 13.26 -2.62
CA GLY A 236 5.44 13.64 -3.26
C GLY A 236 4.34 12.59 -3.15
N LEU A 237 4.23 11.84 -2.05
CA LEU A 237 3.09 10.98 -1.82
C LEU A 237 1.80 11.79 -1.67
N ASN A 238 0.67 11.17 -2.03
CA ASN A 238 -0.65 11.79 -2.00
C ASN A 238 -1.31 11.68 -0.62
N TYR A 239 -0.99 10.64 0.16
CA TYR A 239 -1.57 10.39 1.47
C TYR A 239 -0.64 9.58 2.36
N VAL A 240 -0.88 9.66 3.67
CA VAL A 240 -0.35 8.75 4.67
C VAL A 240 -1.52 8.06 5.39
N SER A 241 -1.35 6.79 5.74
CA SER A 241 -2.26 6.03 6.57
C SER A 241 -1.56 5.70 7.88
N CYS A 242 -2.24 5.92 9.00
CA CYS A 242 -1.72 5.64 10.33
C CYS A 242 -2.85 5.16 11.25
N SER A 243 -2.49 4.66 12.43
CA SER A 243 -3.49 4.30 13.45
C SER A 243 -4.34 5.51 13.83
N PRO A 244 -5.61 5.32 14.24
CA PRO A 244 -6.50 6.42 14.60
C PRO A 244 -5.92 7.39 15.63
N TYR A 245 -5.20 6.88 16.62
CA TYR A 245 -4.59 7.68 17.68
C TYR A 245 -3.45 8.58 17.19
N ARG A 246 -2.82 8.25 16.05
CA ARG A 246 -1.75 9.04 15.45
C ARG A 246 -2.23 10.09 14.43
N VAL A 247 -3.51 10.10 14.08
CA VAL A 247 -4.06 11.05 13.09
C VAL A 247 -3.79 12.52 13.45
N PRO A 248 -3.95 13.00 14.69
CA PRO A 248 -3.63 14.38 15.03
C PRO A 248 -2.16 14.72 14.79
N VAL A 249 -1.24 13.84 15.20
CA VAL A 249 0.21 13.99 14.99
C VAL A 249 0.56 14.00 13.51
N ALA A 250 0.00 13.04 12.74
CA ALA A 250 0.24 12.94 11.30
C ALA A 250 -0.25 14.18 10.54
N ARG A 251 -1.40 14.73 10.89
CA ARG A 251 -1.92 15.98 10.31
C ARG A 251 -1.00 17.18 10.59
N LEU A 252 -0.52 17.29 11.83
CA LEU A 252 0.40 18.36 12.21
C LEU A 252 1.73 18.23 11.45
N ALA A 253 2.32 17.03 11.42
CA ALA A 253 3.56 16.75 10.71
C ALA A 253 3.44 17.05 9.20
N ALA A 254 2.35 16.64 8.56
CA ALA A 254 2.09 16.93 7.16
C ALA A 254 1.97 18.44 6.88
N ALA A 255 1.30 19.20 7.77
CA ALA A 255 1.19 20.66 7.65
C ALA A 255 2.56 21.33 7.81
N GLN A 256 3.36 20.91 8.79
CA GLN A 256 4.72 21.42 8.99
C GLN A 256 5.63 21.12 7.79
N ALA A 257 5.57 19.91 7.24
CA ALA A 257 6.31 19.53 6.03
C ALA A 257 5.92 20.41 4.83
N ALA A 258 4.63 20.66 4.64
CA ALA A 258 4.14 21.53 3.57
C ALA A 258 4.67 22.98 3.71
N ILE A 259 4.67 23.55 4.93
CA ILE A 259 5.16 24.92 5.20
C ILE A 259 6.68 25.01 4.96
N ARG A 260 7.46 24.02 5.46
CA ARG A 260 8.93 23.98 5.27
C ARG A 260 9.30 23.90 3.80
N ASN A 261 8.64 23.04 3.04
CA ASN A 261 8.93 22.87 1.61
C ASN A 261 8.43 24.05 0.76
N ALA A 262 7.37 24.73 1.14
CA ALA A 262 6.94 25.97 0.49
C ALA A 262 7.97 27.10 0.62
N LYS A 263 8.64 27.20 1.79
CA LYS A 263 9.71 28.18 2.03
C LYS A 263 11.00 27.85 1.29
N ALA A 264 11.27 26.57 1.04
CA ALA A 264 12.47 26.08 0.35
C ALA A 264 12.40 26.26 -1.19
N LYS A 265 11.21 26.40 -1.77
CA LYS A 265 11.10 26.68 -3.21
C LYS A 265 11.57 28.10 -3.49
N PRO A 266 12.54 28.34 -4.43
CA PRO A 266 12.90 29.67 -4.86
C PRO A 266 11.64 30.42 -5.30
N LYS A 267 11.41 31.64 -4.80
CA LYS A 267 10.34 32.50 -5.31
C LYS A 267 10.52 32.60 -6.83
N ALA A 268 9.54 32.13 -7.59
CA ALA A 268 9.56 32.25 -9.04
C ALA A 268 9.80 33.72 -9.38
N LYS A 269 10.84 34.02 -10.15
CA LYS A 269 11.09 35.38 -10.64
C LYS A 269 9.81 35.86 -11.32
N PRO A 270 9.31 37.10 -11.03
CA PRO A 270 8.14 37.63 -11.70
C PRO A 270 8.39 37.56 -13.21
N LYS A 271 7.47 36.95 -13.95
CA LYS A 271 7.48 36.96 -15.41
C LYS A 271 7.65 38.39 -15.86
N ALA A 272 8.77 38.69 -16.52
CA ALA A 272 9.01 40.02 -17.12
C ALA A 272 7.79 40.39 -17.97
N ALA A 273 7.19 41.55 -17.67
CA ALA A 273 6.04 42.05 -18.39
C ALA A 273 6.38 42.07 -19.89
N ARG A 274 5.63 41.34 -20.69
CA ARG A 274 5.73 41.41 -22.16
C ARG A 274 5.59 42.87 -22.57
N LYS A 275 6.66 43.45 -23.08
CA LYS A 275 6.60 44.79 -23.71
C LYS A 275 5.55 44.72 -24.81
N ALA A 276 4.58 45.62 -24.73
CA ALA A 276 3.57 45.78 -25.78
C ALA A 276 4.26 46.08 -27.12
N PRO A 277 3.74 45.56 -28.23
CA PRO A 277 4.29 45.86 -29.55
C PRO A 277 4.17 47.32 -29.87
N ALA A 278 5.27 47.92 -30.33
CA ALA A 278 5.32 49.33 -30.74
C ALA A 278 4.36 49.61 -31.89
N LYS A 279 3.53 50.63 -31.79
CA LYS A 279 2.63 51.08 -32.87
C LYS A 279 3.42 51.41 -34.13
N PRO A 280 2.97 51.05 -35.35
CA PRO A 280 3.66 51.39 -36.59
C PRO A 280 3.61 52.91 -36.84
N ARG A 281 4.78 53.49 -37.13
CA ARG A 281 4.92 54.89 -37.56
C ARG A 281 4.29 55.07 -38.93
N THR A 282 3.20 55.84 -39.01
CA THR A 282 2.61 56.28 -40.28
C THR A 282 3.59 57.19 -41.02
N LYS A 283 4.04 56.80 -42.21
CA LYS A 283 4.79 57.64 -43.14
C LYS A 283 3.82 58.67 -43.72
N ARG A 284 4.01 59.96 -43.42
CA ARG A 284 3.40 61.07 -44.17
C ARG A 284 4.06 61.10 -45.57
N ARG A 285 3.26 60.96 -46.63
CA ARG A 285 3.65 61.31 -48.01
C ARG A 285 3.60 62.84 -48.15
N ARG A 286 4.65 63.39 -48.73
CA ARG A 286 4.64 64.60 -49.51
C ARG A 286 4.52 64.26 -51.00
#